data_ee4ed4eb35cbef66a1ce56c228dc959c
#
_entry.id   ee4ed4eb35cbef66a1ce56c228dc959c
#
_cell.length_a   1.000
_cell.length_b   1.000
_cell.length_c   1.000
_cell.angle_alpha   90.00
_cell.angle_beta   90.00
_cell.angle_gamma   90.00
#
_symmetry.space_group_name_H-M   'P 1'
#
loop_
_entity.id
_entity.type
_entity.pdbx_description
1 polymer ?
#
loop_
_entity_poly.entity_id
_entity_poly.type
_entity_poly.pdbx_seq_one_letter_code
_entity_poly.pdbx_strand_id
1 'polypeptide(L)'
;MLLGSLIILIFSEKKLFIFLLIAGVVGFIYELIGVKSGLLFGNYHYTEVFNIKLFSIPIVMISAWIIILNFTLSFIENIQKKYFILVGAITMVVVDLLIDPVAVHGLNIWECDNSGKYYGIPSHNFLGWFLLSITILIPFQFINYRITLISRLLSIMVLGFFSIIGFINNIYLASFIGTFTLSLNILLLYKNSVQK
;
A
#
# COMPACT_ATOMS: atom_id res chain seq x y z
N MET A 1 -7.73 -10.04 1.12
CA MET A 1 -7.71 -8.56 1.28
C MET A 1 -8.96 -8.03 1.97
N LEU A 2 -10.19 -8.30 1.53
CA LEU A 2 -11.42 -7.78 2.15
C LEU A 2 -11.51 -8.10 3.66
N LEU A 3 -11.33 -9.35 4.06
CA LEU A 3 -11.37 -9.72 5.48
C LEU A 3 -10.27 -9.01 6.29
N GLY A 4 -9.06 -8.89 5.74
CA GLY A 4 -7.95 -8.20 6.39
C GLY A 4 -8.24 -6.72 6.63
N SER A 5 -8.77 -6.00 5.65
CA SER A 5 -9.13 -4.59 5.81
C SER A 5 -10.28 -4.40 6.81
N LEU A 6 -11.28 -5.29 6.81
CA LEU A 6 -12.37 -5.26 7.79
C LEU A 6 -11.84 -5.44 9.22
N ILE A 7 -10.95 -6.40 9.44
CA ILE A 7 -10.35 -6.60 10.77
C ILE A 7 -9.51 -5.38 11.17
N ILE A 8 -8.69 -4.82 10.26
CA ILE A 8 -7.95 -3.57 10.52
C ILE A 8 -8.90 -2.47 10.98
N LEU A 9 -10.01 -2.27 10.26
CA LEU A 9 -11.00 -1.23 10.60
C LEU A 9 -11.66 -1.50 11.95
N ILE A 10 -12.09 -2.73 12.24
CA ILE A 10 -12.74 -3.10 13.50
C ILE A 10 -11.80 -2.86 14.71
N PHE A 11 -10.51 -3.16 14.57
CA PHE A 11 -9.53 -2.97 15.63
C PHE A 11 -8.89 -1.58 15.66
N SER A 12 -9.32 -0.66 14.79
CA SER A 12 -8.87 0.74 14.78
C SER A 12 -9.71 1.61 15.72
N GLU A 13 -9.07 2.59 16.35
CA GLU A 13 -9.80 3.64 17.06
C GLU A 13 -10.74 4.39 16.11
N LYS A 14 -11.88 4.90 16.60
CA LYS A 14 -12.94 5.53 15.78
C LYS A 14 -12.41 6.60 14.80
N LYS A 15 -11.46 7.43 15.23
CA LYS A 15 -10.86 8.44 14.35
C LYS A 15 -10.05 7.77 13.23
N LEU A 16 -9.15 6.85 13.58
CA LEU A 16 -8.34 6.12 12.61
C LEU A 16 -9.21 5.33 11.63
N PHE A 17 -10.26 4.66 12.11
CA PHE A 17 -11.25 3.96 11.29
C PHE A 17 -11.81 4.86 10.17
N ILE A 18 -12.31 6.05 10.55
CA ILE A 18 -12.91 7.01 9.59
C ILE A 18 -11.87 7.45 8.56
N PHE A 19 -10.66 7.81 9.00
CA PHE A 19 -9.60 8.28 8.12
C PHE A 19 -9.10 7.17 7.17
N LEU A 20 -8.94 5.93 7.65
CA LEU A 20 -8.57 4.79 6.81
C LEU A 20 -9.65 4.49 5.77
N LEU A 21 -10.93 4.54 6.15
CA LEU A 21 -12.03 4.33 5.22
C LEU A 21 -12.06 5.41 4.12
N ILE A 22 -11.96 6.69 4.51
CA ILE A 22 -11.88 7.81 3.56
C ILE A 22 -10.67 7.63 2.63
N ALA A 23 -9.51 7.30 3.18
CA ALA A 23 -8.30 7.10 2.39
C ALA A 23 -8.41 5.92 1.41
N GLY A 24 -9.06 4.83 1.81
CA GLY A 24 -9.37 3.73 0.90
C GLY A 24 -10.25 4.15 -0.28
N VAL A 25 -11.28 4.96 -0.01
CA VAL A 25 -12.16 5.52 -1.05
C VAL A 25 -11.42 6.52 -1.93
N VAL A 26 -10.60 7.40 -1.33
CA VAL A 26 -9.75 8.35 -2.08
C VAL A 26 -8.77 7.60 -2.98
N GLY A 27 -8.09 6.56 -2.46
CA GLY A 27 -7.22 5.70 -3.27
C GLY A 27 -7.97 5.07 -4.46
N PHE A 28 -9.18 4.56 -4.24
CA PHE A 28 -10.03 4.04 -5.33
C PHE A 28 -10.39 5.11 -6.38
N ILE A 29 -10.62 6.36 -5.96
CA ILE A 29 -10.87 7.48 -6.89
C ILE A 29 -9.60 7.77 -7.72
N TYR A 30 -8.42 7.72 -7.11
CA TYR A 30 -7.16 7.89 -7.84
C TYR A 30 -6.90 6.76 -8.84
N GLU A 31 -7.26 5.51 -8.50
CA GLU A 31 -7.27 4.38 -9.46
C GLU A 31 -8.19 4.68 -10.65
N LEU A 32 -9.40 5.20 -10.38
CA LEU A 32 -10.34 5.58 -11.43
C LEU A 32 -9.78 6.67 -12.36
N ILE A 33 -9.13 7.68 -11.78
CA ILE A 33 -8.46 8.73 -12.56
C ILE A 33 -7.28 8.13 -13.34
N GLY A 34 -6.46 7.30 -12.68
CA GLY A 34 -5.30 6.64 -13.29
C GLY A 34 -5.68 5.80 -14.51
N VAL A 35 -6.62 4.86 -14.37
CA VAL A 35 -7.08 3.99 -15.47
C VAL A 35 -7.68 4.79 -16.62
N LYS A 36 -8.45 5.87 -16.33
CA LYS A 36 -9.09 6.66 -17.38
C LYS A 36 -8.17 7.64 -18.10
N SER A 37 -7.20 8.19 -17.41
CA SER A 37 -6.36 9.27 -17.95
C SER A 37 -4.95 8.83 -18.33
N GLY A 38 -4.44 7.75 -17.74
CA GLY A 38 -3.04 7.34 -17.85
C GLY A 38 -2.03 8.29 -17.19
N LEU A 39 -2.49 9.42 -16.61
CA LEU A 39 -1.62 10.51 -16.15
C LEU A 39 -0.85 10.19 -14.87
N LEU A 40 -1.44 9.42 -13.94
CA LEU A 40 -0.85 9.18 -12.61
C LEU A 40 0.08 7.96 -12.60
N PHE A 41 -0.41 6.84 -13.14
CA PHE A 41 0.27 5.53 -13.03
C PHE A 41 0.74 4.99 -14.38
N GLY A 42 0.46 5.69 -15.47
CA GLY A 42 0.59 5.19 -16.84
C GLY A 42 -0.69 4.52 -17.33
N ASN A 43 -0.64 4.07 -18.56
CA ASN A 43 -1.76 3.30 -19.11
C ASN A 43 -1.67 1.86 -18.61
N TYR A 44 -2.72 1.39 -17.96
CA TYR A 44 -2.86 0.03 -17.46
C TYR A 44 -4.35 -0.35 -17.39
N HIS A 45 -4.62 -1.62 -17.32
CA HIS A 45 -5.97 -2.14 -17.14
C HIS A 45 -5.98 -3.33 -16.19
N TYR A 46 -7.07 -3.50 -15.47
CA TYR A 46 -7.29 -4.64 -14.59
C TYR A 46 -7.76 -5.86 -15.38
N THR A 47 -7.12 -7.00 -15.14
CA THR A 47 -7.52 -8.31 -15.72
C THR A 47 -8.81 -8.84 -15.08
N GLU A 48 -9.25 -10.04 -15.47
CA GLU A 48 -10.45 -10.69 -14.93
C GLU A 48 -10.20 -11.49 -13.64
N VAL A 49 -9.05 -11.34 -12.99
CA VAL A 49 -8.73 -11.99 -11.69
C VAL A 49 -9.75 -11.60 -10.61
N PHE A 50 -10.22 -10.34 -10.64
CA PHE A 50 -11.28 -9.87 -9.76
C PHE A 50 -12.54 -9.56 -10.56
N ASN A 51 -13.62 -10.34 -10.32
CA ASN A 51 -14.87 -10.22 -11.07
C ASN A 51 -15.74 -9.03 -10.63
N ILE A 52 -15.62 -8.59 -9.35
CA ILE A 52 -16.45 -7.50 -8.83
C ILE A 52 -15.74 -6.17 -9.06
N LYS A 53 -16.13 -5.48 -10.12
CA LYS A 53 -15.55 -4.20 -10.54
C LYS A 53 -16.59 -3.08 -10.52
N LEU A 54 -16.17 -1.87 -10.20
CA LEU A 54 -16.91 -0.63 -10.36
C LEU A 54 -16.09 0.28 -11.28
N PHE A 55 -16.68 0.70 -12.42
CA PHE A 55 -16.00 1.48 -13.46
C PHE A 55 -14.68 0.86 -13.94
N SER A 56 -14.69 -0.46 -14.17
CA SER A 56 -13.53 -1.29 -14.56
C SER A 56 -12.44 -1.48 -13.48
N ILE A 57 -12.64 -0.98 -12.28
CA ILE A 57 -11.70 -1.11 -11.16
C ILE A 57 -12.25 -2.11 -10.14
N PRO A 58 -11.47 -3.10 -9.70
CA PRO A 58 -11.89 -4.05 -8.66
C PRO A 58 -12.20 -3.33 -7.35
N ILE A 59 -13.38 -3.59 -6.75
CA ILE A 59 -13.78 -2.96 -5.47
C ILE A 59 -12.78 -3.31 -4.34
N VAL A 60 -12.11 -4.45 -4.44
CA VAL A 60 -11.08 -4.88 -3.47
C VAL A 60 -9.91 -3.89 -3.37
N MET A 61 -9.73 -2.98 -4.34
CA MET A 61 -8.69 -1.94 -4.28
C MET A 61 -8.89 -0.99 -3.10
N ILE A 62 -10.14 -0.72 -2.67
CA ILE A 62 -10.39 0.02 -1.42
C ILE A 62 -9.70 -0.68 -0.24
N SER A 63 -9.80 -2.01 -0.16
CA SER A 63 -9.15 -2.80 0.89
C SER A 63 -7.64 -2.80 0.76
N ALA A 64 -7.10 -2.84 -0.46
CA ALA A 64 -5.66 -2.73 -0.71
C ALA A 64 -5.11 -1.41 -0.15
N TRP A 65 -5.74 -0.28 -0.46
CA TRP A 65 -5.35 1.03 0.03
C TRP A 65 -5.40 1.13 1.56
N ILE A 66 -6.44 0.58 2.21
CA ILE A 66 -6.55 0.53 3.68
C ILE A 66 -5.36 -0.25 4.28
N ILE A 67 -5.03 -1.42 3.73
CA ILE A 67 -3.96 -2.28 4.23
C ILE A 67 -2.59 -1.63 4.07
N ILE A 68 -2.30 -1.09 2.88
CA ILE A 68 -1.02 -0.43 2.57
C ILE A 68 -0.83 0.80 3.45
N LEU A 69 -1.88 1.60 3.60
CA LEU A 69 -1.84 2.78 4.45
C LEU A 69 -1.67 2.42 5.93
N ASN A 70 -2.39 1.40 6.42
CA ASN A 70 -2.20 0.91 7.79
C ASN A 70 -0.77 0.42 8.05
N PHE A 71 -0.16 -0.30 7.08
CA PHE A 71 1.25 -0.68 7.14
C PHE A 71 2.16 0.56 7.22
N THR A 72 1.95 1.54 6.34
CA THR A 72 2.72 2.78 6.30
C THR A 72 2.61 3.55 7.61
N LEU A 73 1.39 3.74 8.12
CA LEU A 73 1.16 4.42 9.39
C LEU A 73 1.83 3.69 10.56
N SER A 74 1.85 2.36 10.54
CA SER A 74 2.56 1.57 11.56
C SER A 74 4.07 1.75 11.50
N PHE A 75 4.63 2.00 10.32
CA PHE A 75 6.04 2.24 10.10
C PHE A 75 6.47 3.64 10.60
N ILE A 76 5.60 4.65 10.42
CA ILE A 76 5.89 6.05 10.74
C ILE A 76 5.28 6.54 12.05
N GLU A 77 4.66 5.65 12.85
CA GLU A 77 3.95 5.98 14.09
C GLU A 77 4.75 6.86 15.07
N ASN A 78 6.08 6.66 15.14
CA ASN A 78 6.98 7.39 16.04
C ASN A 78 7.90 8.39 15.32
N ILE A 79 7.63 8.68 14.06
CA ILE A 79 8.40 9.65 13.29
C ILE A 79 8.01 11.08 13.71
N GLN A 80 9.01 11.98 13.80
CA GLN A 80 8.76 13.39 14.10
C GLN A 80 7.83 13.99 13.04
N LYS A 81 6.86 14.82 13.47
CA LYS A 81 5.84 15.43 12.59
C LYS A 81 6.40 16.09 11.33
N LYS A 82 7.58 16.74 11.41
CA LYS A 82 8.21 17.39 10.26
C LYS A 82 8.63 16.44 9.14
N TYR A 83 8.85 15.16 9.46
CA TYR A 83 9.23 14.13 8.49
C TYR A 83 8.08 13.19 8.14
N PHE A 84 6.94 13.29 8.83
CA PHE A 84 5.83 12.34 8.74
C PHE A 84 5.37 12.11 7.30
N ILE A 85 5.06 13.18 6.56
CA ILE A 85 4.57 13.07 5.19
C ILE A 85 5.67 12.53 4.27
N LEU A 86 6.89 13.05 4.37
CA LEU A 86 7.99 12.64 3.48
C LEU A 86 8.35 11.16 3.67
N VAL A 87 8.57 10.73 4.93
CA VAL A 87 8.91 9.34 5.23
C VAL A 87 7.73 8.42 4.88
N GLY A 88 6.51 8.83 5.16
CA GLY A 88 5.33 8.07 4.79
C GLY A 88 5.17 7.91 3.27
N ALA A 89 5.34 8.98 2.50
CA ALA A 89 5.28 8.91 1.05
C ALA A 89 6.39 8.02 0.45
N ILE A 90 7.61 8.11 0.98
CA ILE A 90 8.70 7.20 0.59
C ILE A 90 8.34 5.75 0.94
N THR A 91 7.79 5.49 2.13
CA THR A 91 7.37 4.14 2.54
C THR A 91 6.31 3.57 1.61
N MET A 92 5.32 4.39 1.20
CA MET A 92 4.29 3.98 0.24
C MET A 92 4.90 3.57 -1.11
N VAL A 93 5.85 4.37 -1.65
CA VAL A 93 6.57 4.03 -2.89
C VAL A 93 7.41 2.77 -2.72
N VAL A 94 8.07 2.57 -1.58
CA VAL A 94 8.84 1.34 -1.31
C VAL A 94 7.94 0.11 -1.26
N VAL A 95 6.74 0.25 -0.70
CA VAL A 95 5.72 -0.82 -0.71
C VAL A 95 5.23 -1.10 -2.13
N ASP A 96 5.04 -0.06 -2.93
CA ASP A 96 4.65 -0.17 -4.33
C ASP A 96 5.72 -0.86 -5.20
N LEU A 97 7.01 -0.61 -4.92
CA LEU A 97 8.12 -1.36 -5.56
C LEU A 97 8.05 -2.88 -5.33
N LEU A 98 7.36 -3.35 -4.28
CA LEU A 98 7.05 -4.76 -4.10
C LEU A 98 5.75 -5.14 -4.82
N ILE A 99 4.68 -4.37 -4.60
CA ILE A 99 3.31 -4.76 -4.96
C ILE A 99 3.14 -4.79 -6.48
N ASP A 100 3.55 -3.76 -7.19
CA ASP A 100 3.31 -3.63 -8.62
C ASP A 100 3.94 -4.77 -9.43
N PRO A 101 5.25 -5.08 -9.31
CA PRO A 101 5.82 -6.20 -10.07
C PRO A 101 5.17 -7.54 -9.75
N VAL A 102 4.80 -7.76 -8.50
CA VAL A 102 4.16 -9.02 -8.08
C VAL A 102 2.72 -9.08 -8.56
N ALA A 103 2.00 -7.99 -8.55
CA ALA A 103 0.63 -7.93 -9.06
C ALA A 103 0.58 -8.15 -10.58
N VAL A 104 1.54 -7.59 -11.33
CA VAL A 104 1.62 -7.78 -12.80
C VAL A 104 2.11 -9.19 -13.15
N HIS A 105 3.28 -9.61 -12.64
CA HIS A 105 3.96 -10.82 -13.10
C HIS A 105 3.71 -12.05 -12.23
N GLY A 106 3.33 -11.88 -10.97
CA GLY A 106 3.08 -12.99 -10.05
C GLY A 106 1.61 -13.36 -9.93
N LEU A 107 0.73 -12.38 -9.93
CA LEU A 107 -0.70 -12.55 -9.67
C LEU A 107 -1.58 -12.19 -10.86
N ASN A 108 -1.02 -11.58 -11.91
CA ASN A 108 -1.73 -11.15 -13.11
C ASN A 108 -2.99 -10.31 -12.82
N ILE A 109 -2.88 -9.38 -11.86
CA ILE A 109 -4.02 -8.56 -11.41
C ILE A 109 -4.30 -7.40 -12.37
N TRP A 110 -3.24 -6.79 -12.90
CA TRP A 110 -3.30 -5.76 -13.95
C TRP A 110 -2.15 -5.88 -14.93
N GLU A 111 -2.29 -5.28 -16.07
CA GLU A 111 -1.28 -5.22 -17.13
C GLU A 111 -0.97 -3.76 -17.47
N CYS A 112 0.32 -3.44 -17.63
CA CYS A 112 0.78 -2.12 -18.06
C CYS A 112 0.90 -2.08 -19.58
N ASP A 113 0.30 -1.09 -20.24
CA ASP A 113 0.38 -0.92 -21.70
C ASP A 113 1.73 -0.34 -22.12
N ASN A 114 2.38 0.43 -21.23
CA ASN A 114 3.70 1.04 -21.47
C ASN A 114 4.76 0.33 -20.61
N SER A 115 5.89 -0.05 -21.23
CA SER A 115 6.97 -0.72 -20.52
C SER A 115 7.93 0.27 -19.86
N GLY A 116 8.29 0.01 -18.59
CA GLY A 116 9.33 0.70 -17.83
C GLY A 116 10.55 -0.18 -17.56
N LYS A 117 11.61 0.40 -17.01
CA LYS A 117 12.85 -0.32 -16.69
C LYS A 117 12.73 -1.25 -15.47
N TYR A 118 11.86 -0.97 -14.54
CA TYR A 118 11.67 -1.76 -13.34
C TYR A 118 10.51 -2.75 -13.54
N TYR A 119 10.81 -3.97 -13.89
CA TYR A 119 9.81 -5.03 -14.18
C TYR A 119 8.69 -4.59 -15.13
N GLY A 120 9.01 -3.78 -16.15
CA GLY A 120 7.98 -3.27 -17.05
C GLY A 120 7.09 -2.16 -16.49
N ILE A 121 7.22 -1.80 -15.20
CA ILE A 121 6.42 -0.74 -14.58
C ILE A 121 6.94 0.63 -15.01
N PRO A 122 6.09 1.54 -15.50
CA PRO A 122 6.49 2.88 -15.90
C PRO A 122 7.04 3.68 -14.72
N SER A 123 8.16 4.40 -14.90
CA SER A 123 8.79 5.15 -13.80
C SER A 123 7.91 6.27 -13.24
N HIS A 124 7.01 6.84 -14.04
CA HIS A 124 6.05 7.85 -13.56
C HIS A 124 4.96 7.25 -12.64
N ASN A 125 4.73 5.92 -12.64
CA ASN A 125 3.91 5.25 -11.66
C ASN A 125 4.39 5.55 -10.24
N PHE A 126 5.67 5.39 -9.98
CA PHE A 126 6.26 5.65 -8.65
C PHE A 126 6.17 7.12 -8.24
N LEU A 127 6.25 8.05 -9.20
CA LEU A 127 5.98 9.47 -8.94
C LEU A 127 4.50 9.70 -8.60
N GLY A 128 3.59 9.04 -9.31
CA GLY A 128 2.16 9.07 -9.02
C GLY A 128 1.86 8.56 -7.60
N TRP A 129 2.44 7.43 -7.21
CA TRP A 129 2.36 6.89 -5.85
C TRP A 129 2.89 7.87 -4.80
N PHE A 130 4.04 8.53 -5.07
CA PHE A 130 4.61 9.52 -4.16
C PHE A 130 3.65 10.71 -3.95
N LEU A 131 3.15 11.31 -5.05
CA LEU A 131 2.25 12.47 -4.99
C LEU A 131 0.91 12.13 -4.33
N LEU A 132 0.34 10.99 -4.69
CA LEU A 132 -0.88 10.48 -4.07
C LEU A 132 -0.69 10.26 -2.56
N SER A 133 0.42 9.65 -2.17
CA SER A 133 0.73 9.41 -0.75
C SER A 133 0.80 10.68 0.06
N ILE A 134 1.38 11.75 -0.49
CA ILE A 134 1.39 13.08 0.15
C ILE A 134 -0.07 13.52 0.43
N THR A 135 -0.94 13.44 -0.57
CA THR A 135 -2.34 13.91 -0.41
C THR A 135 -3.11 13.08 0.62
N ILE A 136 -2.92 11.76 0.63
CA ILE A 136 -3.58 10.87 1.59
C ILE A 136 -3.03 11.07 3.02
N LEU A 137 -1.73 11.32 3.19
CA LEU A 137 -1.09 11.41 4.51
C LEU A 137 -1.31 12.76 5.20
N ILE A 138 -1.59 13.84 4.47
CA ILE A 138 -1.82 15.18 5.05
C ILE A 138 -2.85 15.15 6.20
N PRO A 139 -4.05 14.56 6.07
CA PRO A 139 -5.01 14.53 7.16
C PRO A 139 -4.52 13.80 8.42
N PHE A 140 -3.71 12.74 8.23
CA PHE A 140 -3.25 11.91 9.35
C PHE A 140 -2.25 12.61 10.28
N GLN A 141 -1.53 13.62 9.83
CA GLN A 141 -0.63 14.39 10.70
C GLN A 141 -1.37 15.24 11.77
N PHE A 142 -2.69 15.44 11.60
CA PHE A 142 -3.51 16.23 12.51
C PHE A 142 -4.28 15.38 13.53
N ILE A 143 -4.18 14.05 13.44
CA ILE A 143 -4.81 13.15 14.40
C ILE A 143 -3.74 12.39 15.20
N ASN A 144 -4.05 12.16 16.47
CA ASN A 144 -3.32 11.16 17.24
C ASN A 144 -3.94 9.80 16.93
N TYR A 145 -3.12 8.83 16.61
CA TYR A 145 -3.55 7.46 16.33
C TYR A 145 -2.56 6.46 16.93
N ARG A 146 -3.05 5.25 17.17
CA ARG A 146 -2.23 4.10 17.52
C ARG A 146 -2.60 2.94 16.62
N ILE A 147 -1.59 2.25 16.12
CA ILE A 147 -1.79 1.03 15.36
C ILE A 147 -1.80 -0.14 16.32
N THR A 148 -2.91 -0.87 16.38
CA THR A 148 -3.01 -2.08 17.22
C THR A 148 -2.10 -3.19 16.71
N LEU A 149 -1.66 -4.08 17.58
CA LEU A 149 -0.81 -5.20 17.19
C LEU A 149 -1.48 -6.06 16.11
N ILE A 150 -2.79 -6.31 16.25
CA ILE A 150 -3.57 -7.10 15.29
C ILE A 150 -3.55 -6.44 13.91
N SER A 151 -3.87 -5.14 13.81
CA SER A 151 -3.90 -4.45 12.54
C SER A 151 -2.52 -4.33 11.90
N ARG A 152 -1.46 -4.16 12.69
CA ARG A 152 -0.07 -4.19 12.22
C ARG A 152 0.31 -5.55 11.65
N LEU A 153 0.07 -6.63 12.39
CA LEU A 153 0.39 -7.99 11.96
C LEU A 153 -0.35 -8.36 10.68
N LEU A 154 -1.62 -7.97 10.53
CA LEU A 154 -2.38 -8.22 9.31
C LEU A 154 -1.76 -7.54 8.08
N SER A 155 -1.38 -6.28 8.18
CA SER A 155 -0.72 -5.61 7.05
C SER A 155 0.66 -6.20 6.75
N ILE A 156 1.44 -6.58 7.79
CA ILE A 156 2.70 -7.32 7.62
C ILE A 156 2.46 -8.66 6.89
N MET A 157 1.43 -9.42 7.29
CA MET A 157 1.10 -10.70 6.64
C MET A 157 0.73 -10.53 5.16
N VAL A 158 -0.03 -9.50 4.81
CA VAL A 158 -0.40 -9.24 3.41
C VAL A 158 0.83 -8.89 2.57
N LEU A 159 1.71 -8.00 3.05
CA LEU A 159 2.93 -7.68 2.33
C LEU A 159 3.91 -8.87 2.30
N GLY A 160 3.94 -9.67 3.37
CA GLY A 160 4.68 -10.94 3.41
C GLY A 160 4.22 -11.93 2.33
N PHE A 161 2.91 -12.02 2.13
CA PHE A 161 2.33 -12.80 1.03
C PHE A 161 2.84 -12.32 -0.33
N PHE A 162 2.83 -11.00 -0.60
CA PHE A 162 3.39 -10.46 -1.83
C PHE A 162 4.88 -10.78 -1.98
N SER A 163 5.68 -10.65 -0.91
CA SER A 163 7.11 -11.01 -0.94
C SER A 163 7.33 -12.49 -1.30
N ILE A 164 6.54 -13.40 -0.72
CA ILE A 164 6.63 -14.84 -1.00
C ILE A 164 6.24 -15.13 -2.45
N ILE A 165 5.13 -14.57 -2.94
CA ILE A 165 4.70 -14.75 -4.34
C ILE A 165 5.76 -14.20 -5.30
N GLY A 166 6.40 -13.08 -4.97
CA GLY A 166 7.48 -12.52 -5.78
C GLY A 166 8.70 -13.45 -5.85
N PHE A 167 9.10 -14.08 -4.74
CA PHE A 167 10.18 -15.08 -4.75
C PHE A 167 9.82 -16.30 -5.60
N ILE A 168 8.59 -16.82 -5.48
CA ILE A 168 8.11 -17.96 -6.27
C ILE A 168 8.13 -17.65 -7.77
N ASN A 169 7.83 -16.42 -8.17
CA ASN A 169 7.78 -15.97 -9.56
C ASN A 169 9.09 -15.32 -10.07
N ASN A 170 10.22 -15.51 -9.37
CA ASN A 170 11.54 -14.98 -9.74
C ASN A 170 11.63 -13.43 -9.79
N ILE A 171 10.76 -12.73 -9.08
CA ILE A 171 10.74 -11.26 -8.95
C ILE A 171 11.63 -10.86 -7.75
N TYR A 172 12.89 -11.27 -7.78
CA TYR A 172 13.78 -11.27 -6.62
C TYR A 172 14.01 -9.89 -6.01
N LEU A 173 14.32 -8.87 -6.82
CA LEU A 173 14.64 -7.54 -6.31
C LEU A 173 13.45 -6.93 -5.55
N ALA A 174 12.23 -7.00 -6.11
CA ALA A 174 11.01 -6.53 -5.45
C ALA A 174 10.76 -7.29 -4.15
N SER A 175 10.95 -8.62 -4.15
CA SER A 175 10.77 -9.48 -2.97
C SER A 175 11.79 -9.17 -1.87
N PHE A 176 13.05 -8.88 -2.22
CA PHE A 176 14.06 -8.43 -1.25
C PHE A 176 13.71 -7.07 -0.65
N ILE A 177 13.26 -6.10 -1.46
CA ILE A 177 12.78 -4.80 -0.97
C ILE A 177 11.63 -5.00 0.02
N GLY A 178 10.65 -5.82 -0.34
CA GLY A 178 9.51 -6.16 0.53
C GLY A 178 9.95 -6.79 1.85
N THR A 179 10.74 -7.85 1.78
CA THR A 179 11.24 -8.56 2.98
C THR A 179 12.06 -7.65 3.89
N PHE A 180 12.92 -6.79 3.33
CA PHE A 180 13.69 -5.81 4.09
C PHE A 180 12.76 -4.81 4.80
N THR A 181 11.76 -4.27 4.08
CA THR A 181 10.78 -3.33 4.64
C THR A 181 9.95 -3.95 5.76
N LEU A 182 9.55 -5.22 5.60
CA LEU A 182 8.86 -5.98 6.64
C LEU A 182 9.73 -6.17 7.88
N SER A 183 10.99 -6.56 7.68
CA SER A 183 11.95 -6.76 8.78
C SER A 183 12.16 -5.48 9.57
N LEU A 184 12.27 -4.33 8.90
CA LEU A 184 12.35 -3.03 9.57
C LEU A 184 11.08 -2.71 10.39
N ASN A 185 9.88 -3.00 9.86
CA ASN A 185 8.64 -2.77 10.60
C ASN A 185 8.55 -3.64 11.86
N ILE A 186 8.98 -4.90 11.77
CA ILE A 186 9.04 -5.83 12.92
C ILE A 186 10.06 -5.34 13.96
N LEU A 187 11.23 -4.88 13.54
CA LEU A 187 12.23 -4.32 14.45
C LEU A 187 11.72 -3.06 15.17
N LEU A 188 11.00 -2.19 14.48
CA LEU A 188 10.35 -1.02 15.08
C LEU A 188 9.28 -1.43 16.10
N LEU A 189 8.49 -2.47 15.80
CA LEU A 189 7.53 -3.02 16.76
C LEU A 189 8.21 -3.52 18.02
N TYR A 190 9.28 -4.31 17.88
CA TYR A 190 10.04 -4.85 19.01
C TYR A 190 10.63 -3.72 19.87
N LYS A 191 11.29 -2.73 19.26
CA LYS A 191 11.84 -1.58 19.98
C LYS A 191 10.78 -0.84 20.80
N ASN A 192 9.58 -0.63 20.23
CA ASN A 192 8.50 0.05 20.91
C ASN A 192 7.88 -0.78 22.06
N SER A 193 7.99 -2.12 22.02
CA SER A 193 7.51 -2.98 23.09
C SER A 193 8.46 -3.05 24.29
N VAL A 194 9.76 -2.88 24.05
CA VAL A 194 10.78 -2.92 25.14
C VAL A 194 10.89 -1.56 25.89
N GLN A 195 10.43 -0.47 25.29
CA GLN A 195 10.47 0.88 25.89
C GLN A 195 9.20 1.22 26.71
N LYS A 196 8.24 0.32 26.79
CA LYS A 196 7.03 0.40 27.66
C LYS A 196 7.22 -0.42 28.92
#